data_593dcd101d0d5f14dcb5e7bdf44b6f51
#
_entry.id   593dcd101d0d5f14dcb5e7bdf44b6f51
#
_cell.length_a   1.000
_cell.length_b   1.000
_cell.length_c   1.000
_cell.angle_alpha   90.00
_cell.angle_beta   90.00
_cell.angle_gamma   90.00
#
_symmetry.space_group_name_H-M   'P 1'
#
loop_
_entity.id
_entity.type
_entity.pdbx_description
1 polymer ?
#
loop_
_entity_poly.entity_id
_entity_poly.type
_entity_poly.pdbx_seq_one_letter_code
_entity_poly.pdbx_strand_id
1 'polypeptide(L)' 'MVAPIELYKQKYPDLAQYSNYTLARNLYDKFYKEEFPNYDEFRDYFITDPES' A
#
# COMPACT_ATOMS: atom_id res chain seq x y z
N MET A 1 14.60 1.26 -6.36
CA MET A 1 13.44 2.01 -5.88
C MET A 1 12.65 1.17 -4.89
N VAL A 2 12.00 1.83 -3.96
CA VAL A 2 11.19 1.12 -2.97
C VAL A 2 9.72 1.15 -3.39
N ALA A 3 8.97 0.17 -2.91
CA ALA A 3 7.53 0.14 -3.16
C ALA A 3 6.85 1.34 -2.49
N PRO A 4 5.72 1.81 -3.04
CA PRO A 4 5.01 2.95 -2.44
C PRO A 4 4.66 2.75 -0.97
N ILE A 5 4.38 1.52 -0.55
CA ILE A 5 4.05 1.25 0.84
C ILE A 5 5.22 1.53 1.78
N GLU A 6 6.44 1.31 1.31
CA GLU A 6 7.62 1.59 2.12
C GLU A 6 7.77 3.09 2.37
N LEU A 7 7.54 3.88 1.35
CA LEU A 7 7.57 5.33 1.50
C LEU A 7 6.47 5.81 2.44
N TYR A 8 5.32 5.19 2.36
CA TYR A 8 4.20 5.53 3.22
C TYR A 8 4.53 5.25 4.69
N LYS A 9 5.17 4.11 4.95
CA LYS A 9 5.56 3.77 6.31
C LYS A 9 6.64 4.70 6.86
N GLN A 10 7.53 5.17 6.00
CA GLN A 10 8.55 6.12 6.41
C GLN A 10 7.93 7.46 6.80
N LYS A 11 6.92 7.86 6.04
CA LYS A 11 6.23 9.13 6.31
C LYS A 11 5.36 9.04 7.55
N TYR A 12 4.78 7.88 7.78
CA TYR A 12 3.89 7.66 8.92
C TYR A 12 4.39 6.48 9.74
N PRO A 13 5.38 6.72 10.61
CA PRO A 13 6.00 5.61 11.36
C PRO A 13 5.04 4.84 12.26
N ASP A 14 3.94 5.46 12.65
CA ASP A 14 2.93 4.74 13.43
C ASP A 14 2.32 3.58 12.67
N LEU A 15 2.31 3.67 11.35
CA LEU A 15 1.76 2.62 10.50
C LEU A 15 2.73 1.48 10.26
N ALA A 16 4.00 1.68 10.58
CA ALA A 16 5.00 0.64 10.35
C ALA A 16 4.76 -0.62 11.17
N GLN A 17 3.97 -0.53 12.23
CA GLN A 17 3.63 -1.69 13.05
C GLN A 17 2.69 -2.65 12.35
N TYR A 18 2.00 -2.20 11.31
CA TYR A 18 1.08 -3.05 10.57
C TYR A 18 1.80 -3.82 9.48
N SER A 19 1.30 -5.02 9.17
CA SER A 19 1.82 -5.75 8.04
C SER A 19 1.47 -5.03 6.73
N ASN A 20 2.24 -5.32 5.69
CA ASN A 20 2.01 -4.67 4.40
C ASN A 20 0.60 -4.93 3.87
N TYR A 21 0.12 -6.16 4.01
CA TYR A 21 -1.22 -6.50 3.50
C TYR A 21 -2.31 -5.80 4.29
N THR A 22 -2.16 -5.74 5.60
CA THR A 22 -3.15 -5.06 6.44
C THR A 22 -3.22 -3.57 6.10
N LEU A 23 -2.05 -2.95 5.97
CA LEU A 23 -2.00 -1.53 5.67
C LEU A 23 -2.56 -1.24 4.29
N ALA A 24 -2.21 -2.04 3.30
CA ALA A 24 -2.71 -1.86 1.94
C ALA A 24 -4.23 -1.99 1.90
N ARG A 25 -4.76 -2.99 2.59
CA ARG A 25 -6.22 -3.19 2.62
C ARG A 25 -6.94 -2.00 3.22
N ASN A 26 -6.41 -1.49 4.32
CA ASN A 26 -7.02 -0.34 4.97
C ASN A 26 -6.96 0.90 4.10
N LEU A 27 -5.85 1.14 3.45
CA LEU A 27 -5.71 2.30 2.59
C LEU A 27 -6.60 2.20 1.36
N TYR A 28 -6.68 1.01 0.77
CA TYR A 28 -7.56 0.81 -0.36
C TYR A 28 -9.00 1.10 0.01
N ASP A 29 -9.44 0.56 1.13
CA ASP A 29 -10.82 0.71 1.56
C ASP A 29 -11.18 2.17 1.88
N LYS A 30 -10.20 2.93 2.37
CA LYS A 30 -10.45 4.31 2.79
C LYS A 30 -10.23 5.33 1.68
N PHE A 31 -9.21 5.15 0.87
CA PHE A 31 -8.79 6.19 -0.06
C PHE A 31 -8.75 5.79 -1.51
N TYR A 32 -8.41 4.55 -1.80
CA TYR A 32 -8.10 4.14 -3.17
C TYR A 32 -9.18 3.28 -3.81
N LYS A 33 -10.26 3.07 -3.12
CA LYS A 33 -11.33 2.21 -3.64
C LYS A 33 -11.90 2.72 -4.95
N GLU A 34 -11.95 4.02 -5.12
CA GLU A 34 -12.48 4.63 -6.34
C GLU A 34 -11.46 4.72 -7.45
N GLU A 35 -10.19 4.68 -7.12
CA GLU A 35 -9.12 4.82 -8.10
C GLU A 35 -8.70 3.50 -8.72
N PHE A 36 -8.91 2.40 -8.02
CA PHE A 36 -8.54 1.08 -8.50
C PHE A 36 -9.79 0.20 -8.60
N PRO A 37 -9.91 -0.60 -9.67
CA PRO A 37 -11.11 -1.43 -9.87
C PRO A 37 -11.27 -2.52 -8.82
N ASN A 38 -10.14 -2.98 -8.25
CA ASN A 38 -10.20 -3.99 -7.21
C ASN A 38 -8.96 -3.91 -6.34
N TYR A 39 -9.03 -4.61 -5.20
CA TYR A 39 -7.93 -4.59 -4.24
C TYR A 39 -6.66 -5.23 -4.82
N ASP A 40 -6.80 -6.28 -5.62
CA ASP A 40 -5.64 -6.97 -6.16
C ASP A 40 -4.76 -6.04 -6.99
N GLU A 41 -5.37 -5.19 -7.79
CA GLU A 41 -4.61 -4.24 -8.60
C GLU A 41 -3.95 -3.18 -7.73
N PHE A 42 -4.64 -2.71 -6.70
CA PHE A 42 -4.05 -1.76 -5.78
C PHE A 42 -2.89 -2.39 -5.02
N ARG A 43 -3.06 -3.61 -4.55
CA ARG A 43 -2.01 -4.30 -3.82
C ARG A 43 -0.77 -4.49 -4.69
N ASP A 44 -0.96 -4.85 -5.93
CA ASP A 44 0.16 -5.02 -6.87
C ASP A 44 0.94 -3.72 -7.02
N TYR A 45 0.22 -2.63 -7.19
CA TYR A 45 0.86 -1.33 -7.34
C TYR A 45 1.55 -0.89 -6.05
N PHE A 46 0.88 -1.07 -4.92
CA PHE A 46 1.29 -0.47 -3.66
C PHE A 46 2.39 -1.25 -2.95
N ILE A 47 2.33 -2.56 -3.00
CA ILE A 47 3.26 -3.43 -2.27
C ILE A 47 4.43 -3.87 -3.13
N THR A 48 4.20 -4.15 -4.39
CA THR A 48 5.22 -4.69 -5.27
C THR A 48 6.25 -3.64 -5.64
N ASP A 49 7.52 -3.98 -5.42
CA ASP A 49 8.63 -3.14 -5.85
C ASP A 49 8.71 -3.19 -7.38
N PRO A 50 8.68 -2.04 -8.05
CA PRO A 50 8.71 -2.02 -9.51
C PRO A 50 9.95 -2.64 -10.11
N GLU A 51 11.00 -2.83 -9.32
CA GLU A 51 12.23 -3.45 -9.81
C GLU A 51 12.31 -4.95 -9.51
N SER A 52 11.35 -5.50 -8.85
CA SER A 52 11.33 -6.92 -8.53
C SER A 52 10.69 -7.75 -9.61
#